data_af9f3033b3944328692fa7d31352ca55
#
_entry.id   af9f3033b3944328692fa7d31352ca55
#
_cell.length_a   1.000
_cell.length_b   1.000
_cell.length_c   1.000
_cell.angle_alpha   90.00
_cell.angle_beta   90.00
_cell.angle_gamma   90.00
#
_symmetry.space_group_name_H-M   'P 1'
#
loop_
_entity.id
_entity.type
_entity.pdbx_description
1 polymer ?
#
loop_
_entity_poly.entity_id
_entity_poly.type
_entity_poly.pdbx_seq_one_letter_code
_entity_poly.pdbx_strand_id
1 'polypeptide(L)'
;MRRFLVLIAVTAMSCGGGGSEPADNSSEWLHVLRHKQAASAPNAPVHAKQAYADTLGAFVRKHPTHSRAREVYQHIQIDFARELASLGRHQDAIRIYRAVLTHDPKNEAALRGMADSVDHLAVSREKLLALEKGMSQRDVARLLGKPIPGWQLRNDRPDTTIESWYYRRAGGGIAGVYFRDGVLFAAEENSQAKVAPLMRQ
;
A
#
# COMPACT_ATOMS: atom_id res chain seq x y z
N MET A 1 12.31 -5.16 -20.19
CA MET A 1 11.27 -4.55 -19.32
C MET A 1 9.95 -5.28 -19.56
N ARG A 2 9.64 -6.30 -18.76
CA ARG A 2 8.37 -7.01 -18.84
C ARG A 2 7.31 -6.18 -18.11
N ARG A 3 6.39 -5.58 -18.87
CA ARG A 3 5.18 -4.97 -18.32
C ARG A 3 4.29 -6.10 -17.79
N PHE A 4 4.17 -6.21 -16.46
CA PHE A 4 3.21 -7.12 -15.83
C PHE A 4 1.81 -6.56 -16.07
N LEU A 5 1.01 -7.35 -16.77
CA LEU A 5 -0.41 -7.11 -16.99
C LEU A 5 -1.16 -7.47 -15.70
N VAL A 6 -1.77 -6.48 -15.07
CA VAL A 6 -2.62 -6.67 -13.88
C VAL A 6 -4.05 -6.89 -14.33
N LEU A 7 -4.59 -8.06 -14.04
CA LEU A 7 -5.99 -8.40 -14.29
C LEU A 7 -6.83 -7.84 -13.13
N ILE A 8 -7.54 -6.74 -13.36
CA ILE A 8 -8.53 -6.23 -12.39
C ILE A 8 -9.84 -6.94 -12.65
N ALA A 9 -10.21 -7.89 -11.80
CA ALA A 9 -11.53 -8.51 -11.81
C ALA A 9 -12.52 -7.54 -11.15
N VAL A 10 -13.30 -6.81 -11.95
CA VAL A 10 -14.43 -6.03 -11.45
C VAL A 10 -15.65 -6.93 -11.36
N THR A 11 -15.88 -7.54 -10.20
CA THR A 11 -17.15 -8.20 -9.89
C THR A 11 -18.21 -7.13 -9.66
N ALA A 12 -19.25 -7.13 -10.47
CA ALA A 12 -20.40 -6.25 -10.30
C ALA A 12 -21.22 -6.72 -9.08
N MET A 13 -20.97 -6.12 -7.91
CA MET A 13 -21.90 -6.21 -6.78
C MET A 13 -22.97 -5.14 -6.95
N SER A 14 -24.18 -5.58 -7.29
CA SER A 14 -25.40 -4.82 -7.20
C SER A 14 -25.79 -4.71 -5.73
N CYS A 15 -25.49 -3.58 -5.07
CA CYS A 15 -26.11 -3.22 -3.79
C CYS A 15 -27.06 -2.06 -4.03
N GLY A 16 -28.36 -2.37 -3.95
CA GLY A 16 -29.43 -1.38 -3.88
C GLY A 16 -29.37 -0.64 -2.56
N GLY A 17 -29.19 0.66 -2.62
CA GLY A 17 -29.30 1.61 -1.51
C GLY A 17 -29.65 2.96 -2.12
N GLY A 18 -30.94 3.30 -2.14
CA GLY A 18 -31.45 4.53 -2.73
C GLY A 18 -31.12 5.74 -1.85
N GLY A 19 -30.16 6.51 -2.28
CA GLY A 19 -29.95 7.90 -1.95
C GLY A 19 -29.62 8.60 -3.24
N SER A 20 -30.54 9.44 -3.75
CA SER A 20 -30.30 10.21 -4.97
C SER A 20 -29.28 11.30 -4.69
N GLU A 21 -27.99 11.00 -4.91
CA GLU A 21 -27.00 12.05 -5.17
C GLU A 21 -27.43 12.83 -6.42
N PRO A 22 -27.27 14.17 -6.42
CA PRO A 22 -27.53 14.94 -7.64
C PRO A 22 -26.71 14.32 -8.76
N ALA A 23 -27.40 13.98 -9.85
CA ALA A 23 -26.74 13.39 -11.02
C ALA A 23 -25.66 14.36 -11.50
N ASP A 24 -24.40 14.01 -11.29
CA ASP A 24 -23.30 14.74 -11.89
C ASP A 24 -23.32 14.44 -13.40
N ASN A 25 -23.89 15.37 -14.16
CA ASN A 25 -23.99 15.30 -15.62
C ASN A 25 -22.78 15.99 -16.28
N SER A 26 -21.70 16.23 -15.57
CA SER A 26 -20.50 16.78 -16.18
C SER A 26 -20.01 15.87 -17.31
N SER A 27 -19.51 16.47 -18.38
CA SER A 27 -18.95 15.73 -19.51
C SER A 27 -17.81 14.79 -19.08
N GLU A 28 -17.07 15.17 -18.05
CA GLU A 28 -15.97 14.39 -17.46
C GLU A 28 -16.49 13.15 -16.73
N TRP A 29 -17.55 13.28 -15.94
CA TRP A 29 -18.16 12.13 -15.27
C TRP A 29 -18.80 11.16 -16.27
N LEU A 30 -19.48 11.69 -17.29
CA LEU A 30 -20.01 10.87 -18.38
C LEU A 30 -18.91 10.12 -19.13
N HIS A 31 -17.71 10.71 -19.26
CA HIS A 31 -16.55 10.02 -19.81
C HIS A 31 -16.10 8.84 -18.93
N VAL A 32 -16.02 9.01 -17.61
CA VAL A 32 -15.75 7.92 -16.66
C VAL A 32 -16.78 6.80 -16.77
N LEU A 33 -18.08 7.13 -16.85
CA LEU A 33 -19.15 6.16 -16.96
C LEU A 33 -19.09 5.32 -18.26
N ARG A 34 -18.67 5.92 -19.39
CA ARG A 34 -18.44 5.19 -20.65
C ARG A 34 -17.33 4.16 -20.50
N HIS A 35 -16.20 4.52 -19.86
CA HIS A 35 -15.13 3.57 -19.57
C HIS A 35 -15.57 2.47 -18.61
N LYS A 36 -16.38 2.81 -17.58
CA LYS A 36 -16.99 1.82 -16.68
C LYS A 36 -17.82 0.81 -17.45
N GLN A 37 -18.68 1.27 -18.37
CA GLN A 37 -19.52 0.38 -19.18
C GLN A 37 -18.68 -0.56 -20.03
N ALA A 38 -17.63 -0.07 -20.69
CA ALA A 38 -16.72 -0.88 -21.47
C ALA A 38 -15.96 -1.93 -20.61
N ALA A 39 -15.54 -1.54 -19.40
CA ALA A 39 -14.84 -2.41 -18.46
C ALA A 39 -15.74 -3.50 -17.81
N SER A 40 -17.04 -3.22 -17.74
CA SER A 40 -18.04 -4.12 -17.13
C SER A 40 -18.68 -5.09 -18.13
N ALA A 41 -18.33 -5.02 -19.41
CA ALA A 41 -18.85 -5.93 -20.42
C ALA A 41 -18.38 -7.38 -20.14
N PRO A 42 -19.21 -8.40 -20.45
CA PRO A 42 -18.77 -9.80 -20.41
C PRO A 42 -17.51 -9.97 -21.27
N ASN A 43 -16.46 -10.57 -20.70
CA ASN A 43 -15.14 -10.70 -21.36
C ASN A 43 -14.44 -9.40 -21.72
N ALA A 44 -14.69 -8.31 -20.98
CA ALA A 44 -14.00 -7.04 -21.18
C ALA A 44 -12.48 -7.25 -21.19
N PRO A 45 -11.76 -6.75 -22.21
CA PRO A 45 -10.33 -6.92 -22.31
C PRO A 45 -9.61 -6.12 -21.21
N VAL A 46 -8.43 -6.58 -20.82
CA VAL A 46 -7.64 -5.97 -19.73
C VAL A 46 -7.41 -4.47 -19.94
N HIS A 47 -7.15 -4.05 -21.18
CA HIS A 47 -6.94 -2.64 -21.49
C HIS A 47 -8.19 -1.76 -21.22
N ALA A 48 -9.40 -2.30 -21.37
CA ALA A 48 -10.62 -1.55 -21.04
C ALA A 48 -10.76 -1.36 -19.52
N LYS A 49 -10.43 -2.38 -18.73
CA LYS A 49 -10.41 -2.30 -17.26
C LYS A 49 -9.35 -1.31 -16.77
N GLN A 50 -8.17 -1.34 -17.40
CA GLN A 50 -7.08 -0.39 -17.11
C GLN A 50 -7.51 1.05 -17.44
N ALA A 51 -8.07 1.27 -18.62
CA ALA A 51 -8.55 2.60 -19.04
C ALA A 51 -9.61 3.16 -18.08
N TYR A 52 -10.51 2.31 -17.58
CA TYR A 52 -11.48 2.72 -16.56
C TYR A 52 -10.78 3.15 -15.26
N ALA A 53 -9.86 2.35 -14.72
CA ALA A 53 -9.15 2.68 -13.49
C ALA A 53 -8.33 3.98 -13.62
N ASP A 54 -7.65 4.18 -14.75
CA ASP A 54 -6.85 5.38 -15.03
C ASP A 54 -7.73 6.63 -15.16
N THR A 55 -8.86 6.51 -15.89
CA THR A 55 -9.80 7.62 -16.09
C THR A 55 -10.48 8.02 -14.79
N LEU A 56 -10.93 7.03 -14.00
CA LEU A 56 -11.53 7.28 -12.69
C LEU A 56 -10.52 7.90 -11.71
N GLY A 57 -9.28 7.41 -11.70
CA GLY A 57 -8.22 7.98 -10.87
C GLY A 57 -7.89 9.42 -11.24
N ALA A 58 -7.85 9.75 -12.54
CA ALA A 58 -7.69 11.12 -13.02
C ALA A 58 -8.85 12.03 -12.60
N PHE A 59 -10.08 11.52 -12.70
CA PHE A 59 -11.28 12.24 -12.27
C PHE A 59 -11.26 12.53 -10.76
N VAL A 60 -10.96 11.55 -9.92
CA VAL A 60 -10.88 11.72 -8.45
C VAL A 60 -9.81 12.75 -8.06
N ARG A 61 -8.64 12.74 -8.72
CA ARG A 61 -7.61 13.78 -8.48
C ARG A 61 -8.09 15.19 -8.79
N LYS A 62 -8.89 15.36 -9.85
CA LYS A 62 -9.44 16.65 -10.27
C LYS A 62 -10.63 17.08 -9.42
N HIS A 63 -11.44 16.11 -8.96
CA HIS A 63 -12.68 16.30 -8.20
C HIS A 63 -12.62 15.57 -6.84
N PRO A 64 -11.76 16.00 -5.91
CA PRO A 64 -11.51 15.26 -4.66
C PRO A 64 -12.72 15.24 -3.70
N THR A 65 -13.73 16.08 -3.93
CA THR A 65 -14.96 16.13 -3.15
C THR A 65 -16.07 15.21 -3.68
N HIS A 66 -15.90 14.62 -4.86
CA HIS A 66 -16.89 13.74 -5.45
C HIS A 66 -16.91 12.38 -4.72
N SER A 67 -17.87 12.22 -3.78
CA SER A 67 -17.93 11.08 -2.83
C SER A 67 -17.99 9.73 -3.54
N ARG A 68 -18.91 9.58 -4.49
CA ARG A 68 -19.13 8.33 -5.22
C ARG A 68 -17.91 7.91 -6.05
N ALA A 69 -17.24 8.86 -6.70
CA ALA A 69 -16.04 8.54 -7.48
C ALA A 69 -14.90 8.07 -6.57
N ARG A 70 -14.71 8.73 -5.42
CA ARG A 70 -13.71 8.31 -4.42
C ARG A 70 -13.99 6.91 -3.89
N GLU A 71 -15.23 6.62 -3.50
CA GLU A 71 -15.62 5.31 -2.99
C GLU A 71 -15.32 4.21 -4.00
N VAL A 72 -15.76 4.37 -5.25
CA VAL A 72 -15.49 3.40 -6.31
C VAL A 72 -13.98 3.24 -6.57
N TYR A 73 -13.24 4.34 -6.55
CA TYR A 73 -11.80 4.30 -6.75
C TYR A 73 -11.09 3.57 -5.60
N GLN A 74 -11.49 3.80 -4.35
CA GLN A 74 -10.98 3.08 -3.19
C GLN A 74 -11.24 1.56 -3.29
N HIS A 75 -12.43 1.15 -3.71
CA HIS A 75 -12.72 -0.27 -3.94
C HIS A 75 -11.77 -0.90 -4.97
N ILE A 76 -11.57 -0.25 -6.11
CA ILE A 76 -10.64 -0.74 -7.14
C ILE A 76 -9.20 -0.85 -6.59
N GLN A 77 -8.76 0.14 -5.80
CA GLN A 77 -7.44 0.10 -5.19
C GLN A 77 -7.30 -1.05 -4.18
N ILE A 78 -8.32 -1.30 -3.36
CA ILE A 78 -8.33 -2.39 -2.37
C ILE A 78 -8.31 -3.75 -3.08
N ASP A 79 -9.11 -3.93 -4.12
CA ASP A 79 -9.14 -5.19 -4.88
C ASP A 79 -7.80 -5.45 -5.57
N PHE A 80 -7.18 -4.42 -6.13
CA PHE A 80 -5.83 -4.53 -6.69
C PHE A 80 -4.77 -4.87 -5.64
N ALA A 81 -4.85 -4.26 -4.44
CA ALA A 81 -3.95 -4.58 -3.35
C ALA A 81 -4.11 -6.04 -2.88
N ARG A 82 -5.33 -6.56 -2.82
CA ARG A 82 -5.59 -7.97 -2.51
C ARG A 82 -4.97 -8.91 -3.54
N GLU A 83 -5.11 -8.58 -4.83
CA GLU A 83 -4.50 -9.35 -5.90
C GLU A 83 -2.97 -9.37 -5.77
N LEU A 84 -2.34 -8.23 -5.51
CA LEU A 84 -0.91 -8.16 -5.25
C LEU A 84 -0.49 -9.02 -4.05
N ALA A 85 -1.25 -8.96 -2.96
CA ALA A 85 -0.98 -9.77 -1.77
C ALA A 85 -1.10 -11.27 -2.06
N SER A 86 -2.10 -11.70 -2.83
CA SER A 86 -2.28 -13.11 -3.25
C SER A 86 -1.12 -13.62 -4.11
N LEU A 87 -0.44 -12.73 -4.83
CA LEU A 87 0.77 -13.01 -5.60
C LEU A 87 2.07 -12.91 -4.78
N GLY A 88 1.97 -12.78 -3.44
CA GLY A 88 3.11 -12.61 -2.54
C GLY A 88 3.76 -11.22 -2.58
N ARG A 89 3.17 -10.25 -3.29
CA ARG A 89 3.66 -8.87 -3.41
C ARG A 89 3.17 -7.98 -2.26
N HIS A 90 3.35 -8.46 -1.03
CA HIS A 90 2.82 -7.80 0.18
C HIS A 90 3.30 -6.36 0.35
N GLN A 91 4.54 -6.02 -0.01
CA GLN A 91 5.06 -4.65 0.07
C GLN A 91 4.33 -3.69 -0.88
N ASP A 92 3.98 -4.17 -2.08
CA ASP A 92 3.21 -3.38 -3.05
C ASP A 92 1.77 -3.18 -2.58
N ALA A 93 1.16 -4.24 -2.04
CA ALA A 93 -0.18 -4.19 -1.45
C ALA A 93 -0.24 -3.18 -0.29
N ILE A 94 0.72 -3.20 0.64
CA ILE A 94 0.79 -2.26 1.76
C ILE A 94 0.84 -0.80 1.28
N ARG A 95 1.59 -0.51 0.22
CA ARG A 95 1.65 0.86 -0.34
C ARG A 95 0.28 1.35 -0.78
N ILE A 96 -0.51 0.47 -1.41
CA ILE A 96 -1.85 0.81 -1.88
C ILE A 96 -2.82 0.96 -0.71
N TYR A 97 -2.84 0.02 0.24
CA TYR A 97 -3.67 0.15 1.44
C TYR A 97 -3.38 1.44 2.20
N ARG A 98 -2.11 1.83 2.36
CA ARG A 98 -1.75 3.11 2.99
C ARG A 98 -2.29 4.31 2.23
N ALA A 99 -2.21 4.30 0.90
CA ALA A 99 -2.78 5.38 0.09
C ALA A 99 -4.30 5.52 0.29
N VAL A 100 -5.03 4.40 0.39
CA VAL A 100 -6.46 4.40 0.73
C VAL A 100 -6.68 4.98 2.13
N LEU A 101 -5.91 4.53 3.14
CA LEU A 101 -6.05 4.96 4.53
C LEU A 101 -5.66 6.43 4.77
N THR A 102 -4.85 7.02 3.90
CA THR A 102 -4.56 8.47 3.93
C THR A 102 -5.82 9.31 3.68
N HIS A 103 -6.76 8.81 2.87
CA HIS A 103 -8.02 9.48 2.52
C HIS A 103 -9.21 9.00 3.36
N ASP A 104 -9.18 7.75 3.81
CA ASP A 104 -10.21 7.12 4.64
C ASP A 104 -9.54 6.27 5.74
N PRO A 105 -9.14 6.90 6.86
CA PRO A 105 -8.41 6.22 7.95
C PRO A 105 -9.21 5.10 8.64
N LYS A 106 -10.53 5.05 8.44
CA LYS A 106 -11.42 4.05 9.04
C LYS A 106 -11.81 2.93 8.07
N ASN A 107 -11.24 2.88 6.88
CA ASN A 107 -11.55 1.84 5.89
C ASN A 107 -11.12 0.46 6.41
N GLU A 108 -12.09 -0.30 6.90
CA GLU A 108 -11.83 -1.60 7.52
C GLU A 108 -11.18 -2.61 6.56
N ALA A 109 -11.56 -2.59 5.28
CA ALA A 109 -11.00 -3.52 4.30
C ALA A 109 -9.51 -3.24 4.04
N ALA A 110 -9.14 -1.96 3.97
CA ALA A 110 -7.75 -1.54 3.84
C ALA A 110 -6.95 -1.81 5.12
N LEU A 111 -7.54 -1.55 6.31
CA LEU A 111 -6.90 -1.86 7.60
C LEU A 111 -6.59 -3.36 7.73
N ARG A 112 -7.58 -4.23 7.45
CA ARG A 112 -7.38 -5.69 7.51
C ARG A 112 -6.34 -6.16 6.49
N GLY A 113 -6.48 -5.77 5.22
CA GLY A 113 -5.53 -6.19 4.18
C GLY A 113 -4.10 -5.71 4.42
N MET A 114 -3.94 -4.51 5.01
CA MET A 114 -2.63 -4.02 5.42
C MET A 114 -2.05 -4.83 6.57
N ALA A 115 -2.84 -5.13 7.61
CA ALA A 115 -2.40 -5.93 8.75
C ALA A 115 -1.94 -7.34 8.31
N ASP A 116 -2.73 -8.02 7.49
CA ASP A 116 -2.40 -9.33 6.94
C ASP A 116 -1.10 -9.29 6.12
N SER A 117 -0.94 -8.27 5.27
CA SER A 117 0.27 -8.11 4.46
C SER A 117 1.52 -7.81 5.31
N VAL A 118 1.37 -7.04 6.40
CA VAL A 118 2.45 -6.76 7.37
C VAL A 118 2.87 -8.03 8.09
N ASP A 119 1.92 -8.87 8.50
CA ASP A 119 2.22 -10.13 9.19
C ASP A 119 2.95 -11.13 8.27
N HIS A 120 2.67 -11.15 6.97
CA HIS A 120 3.43 -11.94 5.99
C HIS A 120 4.88 -11.45 5.79
N LEU A 121 5.17 -10.20 6.12
CA LEU A 121 6.53 -9.64 6.07
C LEU A 121 7.28 -9.72 7.40
N ALA A 122 6.75 -10.44 8.39
CA ALA A 122 7.37 -10.56 9.70
C ALA A 122 8.73 -11.29 9.62
N VAL A 123 9.72 -10.78 10.36
CA VAL A 123 11.05 -11.35 10.42
C VAL A 123 11.19 -12.28 11.63
N SER A 124 11.91 -13.40 11.47
CA SER A 124 12.18 -14.32 12.56
C SER A 124 13.29 -13.80 13.47
N ARG A 125 13.33 -14.32 14.71
CA ARG A 125 14.36 -13.96 15.69
C ARG A 125 15.76 -14.37 15.22
N GLU A 126 15.89 -15.52 14.60
CA GLU A 126 17.16 -16.04 14.07
C GLU A 126 17.77 -15.08 13.07
N LYS A 127 16.95 -14.51 12.15
CA LYS A 127 17.40 -13.52 11.19
C LYS A 127 17.85 -12.21 11.86
N LEU A 128 17.17 -11.80 12.95
CA LEU A 128 17.58 -10.60 13.70
C LEU A 128 18.90 -10.81 14.43
N LEU A 129 19.12 -12.01 15.00
CA LEU A 129 20.37 -12.36 15.68
C LEU A 129 21.56 -12.52 14.72
N ALA A 130 21.32 -12.78 13.44
CA ALA A 130 22.34 -12.84 12.41
C ALA A 130 22.81 -11.46 11.90
N LEU A 131 22.26 -10.36 12.43
CA LEU A 131 22.73 -9.02 12.12
C LEU A 131 24.04 -8.71 12.80
N GLU A 132 25.02 -8.25 12.02
CA GLU A 132 26.34 -7.84 12.51
C GLU A 132 26.58 -6.34 12.27
N LYS A 133 27.17 -5.65 13.25
CA LYS A 133 27.61 -4.27 13.05
C LYS A 133 28.59 -4.19 11.88
N GLY A 134 28.45 -3.15 11.07
CA GLY A 134 29.24 -2.99 9.85
C GLY A 134 28.56 -3.51 8.57
N MET A 135 27.46 -4.26 8.67
CA MET A 135 26.68 -4.65 7.47
C MET A 135 26.15 -3.44 6.73
N SER A 136 26.17 -3.50 5.40
CA SER A 136 25.53 -2.51 4.57
C SER A 136 23.99 -2.66 4.57
N GLN A 137 23.26 -1.60 4.22
CA GLN A 137 21.81 -1.67 4.01
C GLN A 137 21.41 -2.77 3.00
N ARG A 138 22.25 -3.02 1.98
CA ARG A 138 22.01 -4.09 1.00
C ARG A 138 22.10 -5.47 1.66
N ASP A 139 23.05 -5.70 2.55
CA ASP A 139 23.24 -6.99 3.23
C ASP A 139 22.10 -7.23 4.21
N VAL A 140 21.71 -6.22 4.98
CA VAL A 140 20.55 -6.28 5.86
C VAL A 140 19.27 -6.54 5.06
N ALA A 141 19.05 -5.86 3.93
CA ALA A 141 17.89 -6.09 3.07
C ALA A 141 17.89 -7.50 2.43
N ARG A 142 19.06 -8.09 2.18
CA ARG A 142 19.18 -9.48 1.69
C ARG A 142 18.78 -10.48 2.78
N LEU A 143 19.12 -10.21 4.03
CA LEU A 143 18.86 -11.08 5.18
C LEU A 143 17.40 -10.97 5.68
N LEU A 144 16.92 -9.75 5.89
CA LEU A 144 15.62 -9.46 6.50
C LEU A 144 14.50 -9.17 5.47
N GLY A 145 14.86 -8.91 4.23
CA GLY A 145 13.98 -8.27 3.25
C GLY A 145 14.00 -6.74 3.39
N LYS A 146 13.30 -6.05 2.48
CA LYS A 146 13.12 -4.59 2.60
C LYS A 146 12.19 -4.30 3.78
N PRO A 147 12.40 -3.19 4.51
CA PRO A 147 11.50 -2.80 5.59
C PRO A 147 10.09 -2.52 5.08
N ILE A 148 9.13 -2.58 5.98
CA ILE A 148 7.72 -2.32 5.66
C ILE A 148 7.60 -0.90 5.08
N PRO A 149 6.88 -0.72 3.97
CA PRO A 149 6.69 0.60 3.37
C PRO A 149 6.16 1.62 4.39
N GLY A 150 6.88 2.73 4.54
CA GLY A 150 6.58 3.78 5.52
C GLY A 150 7.05 3.50 6.95
N TRP A 151 7.72 2.36 7.20
CA TRP A 151 8.35 2.08 8.49
C TRP A 151 9.86 2.37 8.43
N GLN A 152 10.21 3.44 7.77
CA GLN A 152 11.57 3.95 7.65
C GLN A 152 11.60 5.40 8.09
N LEU A 153 12.62 5.76 8.85
CA LEU A 153 12.92 7.14 9.21
C LEU A 153 14.32 7.45 8.71
N ARG A 154 14.47 8.60 8.09
CA ARG A 154 15.75 9.15 7.68
C ARG A 154 15.92 10.53 8.31
N ASN A 155 17.06 10.75 8.94
CA ASN A 155 17.45 12.00 9.54
C ASN A 155 18.81 12.40 8.98
N ASP A 156 18.81 13.33 8.06
CA ASP A 156 20.02 13.88 7.45
C ASP A 156 20.51 15.04 8.32
N ARG A 157 21.78 14.96 8.77
CA ARG A 157 22.51 15.99 9.50
C ARG A 157 23.68 16.46 8.64
N PRO A 158 24.30 17.62 8.90
CA PRO A 158 25.41 18.15 8.09
C PRO A 158 26.53 17.11 7.84
N ASP A 159 26.88 16.34 8.87
CA ASP A 159 28.05 15.44 8.83
C ASP A 159 27.67 13.95 8.83
N THR A 160 26.39 13.57 8.92
CA THR A 160 26.00 12.16 9.01
C THR A 160 24.52 11.95 8.70
N THR A 161 24.19 10.85 8.09
CA THR A 161 22.82 10.39 7.89
C THR A 161 22.50 9.25 8.83
N ILE A 162 21.46 9.39 9.63
CA ILE A 162 20.90 8.30 10.44
C ILE A 162 19.64 7.77 9.79
N GLU A 163 19.60 6.48 9.53
CA GLU A 163 18.43 5.83 8.96
C GLU A 163 17.98 4.68 9.87
N SER A 164 16.66 4.60 10.11
CA SER A 164 16.06 3.59 10.98
C SER A 164 15.05 2.80 10.17
N TRP A 165 15.22 1.49 10.15
CA TRP A 165 14.30 0.55 9.51
C TRP A 165 13.58 -0.27 10.57
N TYR A 166 12.26 -0.41 10.42
CA TYR A 166 11.45 -1.17 11.37
C TYR A 166 10.82 -2.37 10.69
N TYR A 167 10.78 -3.48 11.44
CA TYR A 167 10.28 -4.78 10.98
C TYR A 167 9.27 -5.34 11.97
N ARG A 168 8.18 -5.93 11.48
CA ARG A 168 7.32 -6.79 12.29
C ARG A 168 8.11 -8.04 12.69
N ARG A 169 8.03 -8.44 13.92
CA ARG A 169 8.63 -9.70 14.40
C ARG A 169 7.63 -10.84 14.30
N ALA A 170 8.09 -12.02 13.89
CA ALA A 170 7.35 -13.25 14.07
C ALA A 170 7.17 -13.48 15.60
N GLY A 171 5.93 -13.75 16.03
CA GLY A 171 5.58 -13.83 17.44
C GLY A 171 5.24 -12.50 18.12
N GLY A 172 5.25 -11.39 17.38
CA GLY A 172 4.79 -10.08 17.84
C GLY A 172 5.90 -9.08 18.17
N GLY A 173 5.51 -7.82 18.27
CA GLY A 173 6.43 -6.71 18.50
C GLY A 173 7.10 -6.18 17.23
N ILE A 174 7.96 -5.20 17.40
CA ILE A 174 8.66 -4.49 16.32
C ILE A 174 10.14 -4.42 16.65
N ALA A 175 10.97 -4.85 15.69
CA ALA A 175 12.41 -4.69 15.74
C ALA A 175 12.82 -3.40 15.01
N GLY A 176 13.86 -2.72 15.52
CA GLY A 176 14.49 -1.57 14.89
C GLY A 176 15.91 -1.91 14.46
N VAL A 177 16.29 -1.46 13.28
CA VAL A 177 17.63 -1.62 12.70
C VAL A 177 18.11 -0.23 12.28
N TYR A 178 19.29 0.17 12.79
CA TYR A 178 19.76 1.56 12.71
C TYR A 178 21.07 1.64 11.93
N PHE A 179 21.08 2.52 10.95
CA PHE A 179 22.23 2.78 10.08
C PHE A 179 22.78 4.18 10.30
N ARG A 180 24.10 4.29 10.25
CA ARG A 180 24.83 5.55 10.15
C ARG A 180 25.60 5.54 8.83
N ASP A 181 25.30 6.50 7.97
CA ASP A 181 25.90 6.61 6.62
C ASP A 181 25.82 5.30 5.81
N GLY A 182 24.66 4.63 5.91
CA GLY A 182 24.39 3.38 5.22
C GLY A 182 24.97 2.11 5.86
N VAL A 183 25.64 2.24 7.03
CA VAL A 183 26.29 1.12 7.74
C VAL A 183 25.53 0.82 9.04
N LEU A 184 25.22 -0.45 9.28
CA LEU A 184 24.54 -0.94 10.48
C LEU A 184 25.39 -0.69 11.73
N PHE A 185 24.87 0.08 12.69
CA PHE A 185 25.54 0.29 13.97
C PHE A 185 24.79 -0.26 15.18
N ALA A 186 23.47 -0.46 15.08
CA ALA A 186 22.67 -1.02 16.15
C ALA A 186 21.42 -1.75 15.61
N ALA A 187 20.97 -2.76 16.33
CA ALA A 187 19.68 -3.41 16.15
C ALA A 187 19.02 -3.63 17.52
N GLU A 188 17.71 -3.50 17.61
CA GLU A 188 16.92 -3.66 18.83
C GLU A 188 15.73 -4.59 18.55
N GLU A 189 15.51 -5.58 19.40
CA GLU A 189 14.38 -6.49 19.28
C GLU A 189 13.04 -5.84 19.66
N ASN A 190 13.05 -4.76 20.45
CA ASN A 190 11.83 -4.09 20.91
C ASN A 190 11.93 -2.56 20.71
N SER A 191 11.46 -2.10 19.56
CA SER A 191 11.45 -0.67 19.18
C SER A 191 10.03 -0.11 19.01
N GLN A 192 9.02 -0.73 19.62
CA GLN A 192 7.62 -0.37 19.43
C GLN A 192 7.32 1.08 19.82
N ALA A 193 7.92 1.59 20.89
CA ALA A 193 7.75 2.97 21.32
C ALA A 193 8.29 3.99 20.30
N LYS A 194 9.35 3.62 19.57
CA LYS A 194 10.01 4.48 18.57
C LYS A 194 9.22 4.57 17.26
N VAL A 195 8.45 3.52 16.94
CA VAL A 195 7.65 3.46 15.70
C VAL A 195 6.21 3.90 15.90
N ALA A 196 5.71 3.97 17.12
CA ALA A 196 4.33 4.35 17.43
C ALA A 196 3.87 5.66 16.74
N PRO A 197 4.68 6.71 16.63
CA PRO A 197 4.30 7.92 15.88
C PRO A 197 4.09 7.68 14.38
N LEU A 198 4.80 6.72 13.77
CA LEU A 198 4.70 6.39 12.34
C LEU A 198 3.45 5.58 12.00
N MET A 199 2.90 4.84 12.97
CA MET A 199 1.70 4.02 12.79
C MET A 199 0.42 4.85 12.86
N ARG A 200 0.50 6.11 13.29
CA ARG A 200 -0.63 7.04 13.42
C ARG A 200 -0.79 7.99 12.22
N GLN A 201 0.14 7.95 11.29
CA GLN A 201 0.12 8.69 10.02
C GLN A 201 -0.35 7.77 8.88
#